data_d24c91409714c0718526c2c3d3181f41
#
_entry.id   d24c91409714c0718526c2c3d3181f41
#
_cell.length_a   1.000
_cell.length_b   1.000
_cell.length_c   1.000
_cell.angle_alpha   90.00
_cell.angle_beta   90.00
_cell.angle_gamma   90.00
#
_symmetry.space_group_name_H-M   'P 1'
#
loop_
_entity.id
_entity.type
_entity.pdbx_description
1 polymer ?
#
loop_
_entity_poly.entity_id
_entity_poly.type
_entity_poly.pdbx_seq_one_letter_code
_entity_poly.pdbx_strand_id
1 'polypeptide(L)'
;FRRVLFRSIPNILEQKYLYTSQSESYYLQGYLLCKCSVHFNDTSKNIDQTNELNYKSYLQKEASNINFEELEEFKENSFETNERVNSNYYETPIFIQNEKELKQIQKDFTDYIYRNSKLSLYKNEDLKIISKQNESLTDFKIRIQDRLNEKIDEQVESLQEKFSKTNDSIDDKLNKLFDKLEKEQLQASATTTDAIISIGTSLLGAFFGKSTTASTLGKVASSAKGATKILKEKSDVKYVENEIQQLQIEKEELQKTLENEISKINEENKISNFQIEEIFIKPKRTDIFNVKLELLWKEE
;
A
#
# COMPACT_ATOMS: atom_id res chain seq x y z
N PHE A 1 -4.55 -58.61 3.33
CA PHE A 1 -5.53 -57.87 2.48
C PHE A 1 -6.86 -58.64 2.48
N ARG A 2 -7.88 -58.10 3.16
CA ARG A 2 -9.24 -58.62 3.03
C ARG A 2 -10.01 -57.72 2.06
N ARG A 3 -10.43 -58.29 0.92
CA ARG A 3 -11.42 -57.67 0.04
C ARG A 3 -12.69 -57.47 0.88
N VAL A 4 -13.01 -56.27 1.28
CA VAL A 4 -14.25 -55.99 2.03
C VAL A 4 -15.40 -56.06 1.02
N LEU A 5 -16.07 -57.18 0.97
CA LEU A 5 -17.13 -57.54 0.00
C LEU A 5 -18.45 -56.78 0.26
N PHE A 6 -18.63 -56.16 1.43
CA PHE A 6 -19.84 -55.42 1.76
C PHE A 6 -19.47 -54.13 2.49
N ARG A 7 -19.67 -53.01 1.80
CA ARG A 7 -19.60 -51.70 2.42
C ARG A 7 -21.00 -51.26 2.84
N SER A 8 -21.22 -51.22 4.11
CA SER A 8 -22.38 -50.56 4.68
C SER A 8 -21.97 -49.07 4.99
N ILE A 9 -21.64 -48.33 3.92
CA ILE A 9 -21.41 -46.89 4.07
C ILE A 9 -22.79 -46.23 4.05
N PRO A 10 -23.09 -45.36 5.05
CA PRO A 10 -24.37 -44.68 5.11
C PRO A 10 -24.61 -43.83 3.85
N ASN A 11 -25.83 -43.83 3.32
CA ASN A 11 -26.23 -43.00 2.18
C ASN A 11 -26.06 -41.51 2.44
N ILE A 12 -25.76 -41.12 3.68
CA ILE A 12 -25.48 -39.72 4.07
C ILE A 12 -24.12 -39.23 3.59
N LEU A 13 -23.16 -40.13 3.30
CA LEU A 13 -21.84 -39.75 2.79
C LEU A 13 -21.77 -39.99 1.28
N GLU A 14 -21.59 -38.90 0.54
CA GLU A 14 -21.23 -38.95 -0.87
C GLU A 14 -19.79 -39.46 -1.00
N GLN A 15 -19.57 -40.42 -1.92
CA GLN A 15 -18.24 -40.99 -2.15
C GLN A 15 -17.60 -40.36 -3.37
N LYS A 16 -16.31 -40.06 -3.24
CA LYS A 16 -15.47 -39.50 -4.30
C LYS A 16 -14.19 -40.31 -4.41
N TYR A 17 -13.63 -40.38 -5.61
CA TYR A 17 -12.44 -41.14 -5.91
C TYR A 17 -11.38 -40.25 -6.53
N LEU A 18 -10.15 -40.38 -6.05
CA LEU A 18 -8.98 -39.68 -6.56
C LEU A 18 -7.93 -40.72 -6.95
N TYR A 19 -7.79 -40.94 -8.23
CA TYR A 19 -6.78 -41.79 -8.81
C TYR A 19 -5.63 -40.93 -9.33
N THR A 20 -4.41 -41.34 -9.02
CA THR A 20 -3.18 -40.63 -9.39
C THR A 20 -2.43 -41.33 -10.52
N SER A 21 -2.80 -42.59 -10.83
CA SER A 21 -2.14 -43.40 -11.85
C SER A 21 -3.15 -44.11 -12.77
N GLN A 22 -2.63 -44.76 -13.81
CA GLN A 22 -3.35 -45.77 -14.56
C GLN A 22 -2.72 -47.15 -14.26
N SER A 23 -3.40 -47.96 -13.48
CA SER A 23 -2.91 -49.26 -13.00
C SER A 23 -3.93 -50.35 -13.26
N GLU A 24 -3.48 -51.59 -13.28
CA GLU A 24 -4.38 -52.78 -13.36
C GLU A 24 -5.12 -53.02 -12.03
N SER A 25 -4.60 -52.51 -10.92
CA SER A 25 -5.20 -52.64 -9.58
C SER A 25 -4.87 -51.39 -8.75
N TYR A 26 -5.86 -50.88 -8.03
CA TYR A 26 -5.78 -49.68 -7.21
C TYR A 26 -5.90 -50.03 -5.73
N TYR A 27 -5.11 -49.36 -4.88
CA TYR A 27 -5.23 -49.44 -3.42
C TYR A 27 -5.67 -48.09 -2.91
N LEU A 28 -6.87 -48.01 -2.32
CA LEU A 28 -7.54 -46.78 -1.97
C LEU A 28 -7.61 -46.61 -0.46
N GLN A 29 -7.06 -45.51 0.01
CA GLN A 29 -7.14 -45.07 1.39
C GLN A 29 -8.33 -44.11 1.59
N GLY A 30 -9.09 -44.33 2.67
CA GLY A 30 -10.22 -43.46 3.02
C GLY A 30 -9.78 -42.19 3.73
N TYR A 31 -10.36 -41.06 3.32
CA TYR A 31 -10.28 -39.77 3.97
C TYR A 31 -11.68 -39.21 4.17
N LEU A 32 -11.93 -38.56 5.30
CA LEU A 32 -13.13 -37.77 5.49
C LEU A 32 -12.88 -36.34 4.99
N LEU A 33 -13.64 -35.90 3.98
CA LEU A 33 -13.67 -34.53 3.55
C LEU A 33 -14.69 -33.76 4.38
N CYS A 34 -14.23 -32.68 5.02
CA CYS A 34 -15.05 -31.75 5.78
C CYS A 34 -15.10 -30.41 5.03
N LYS A 35 -16.28 -30.02 4.58
CA LYS A 35 -16.49 -28.81 3.78
C LYS A 35 -17.47 -27.88 4.44
N CYS A 36 -17.26 -26.59 4.31
CA CYS A 36 -18.25 -25.59 4.70
C CYS A 36 -18.02 -24.26 3.97
N SER A 37 -19.04 -23.42 3.96
CA SER A 37 -18.96 -22.01 3.57
C SER A 37 -18.93 -21.16 4.83
N VAL A 38 -18.04 -20.18 4.87
CA VAL A 38 -17.91 -19.22 5.99
C VAL A 38 -18.10 -17.81 5.47
N HIS A 39 -19.11 -17.13 5.99
CA HIS A 39 -19.41 -15.75 5.63
C HIS A 39 -18.81 -14.79 6.65
N PHE A 40 -18.00 -13.86 6.19
CA PHE A 40 -17.41 -12.78 6.98
C PHE A 40 -18.11 -11.48 6.63
N ASN A 41 -18.78 -10.87 7.59
CA ASN A 41 -19.49 -9.62 7.40
C ASN A 41 -19.10 -8.61 8.48
N ASP A 42 -18.65 -7.42 8.03
CA ASP A 42 -18.44 -6.24 8.87
C ASP A 42 -18.77 -4.99 8.06
N THR A 43 -19.98 -4.48 8.24
CA THR A 43 -20.45 -3.31 7.50
C THR A 43 -19.64 -2.05 7.79
N SER A 44 -19.07 -1.93 8.99
CA SER A 44 -18.23 -0.78 9.36
C SER A 44 -16.91 -0.74 8.58
N LYS A 45 -16.46 -1.89 8.12
CA LYS A 45 -15.23 -2.06 7.33
C LYS A 45 -15.50 -2.34 5.86
N ASN A 46 -16.78 -2.32 5.45
CA ASN A 46 -17.23 -2.66 4.10
C ASN A 46 -16.76 -4.07 3.66
N ILE A 47 -16.86 -5.03 4.57
CA ILE A 47 -16.51 -6.43 4.32
C ILE A 47 -17.78 -7.26 4.22
N ASP A 48 -17.89 -8.00 3.12
CA ASP A 48 -18.94 -8.95 2.81
C ASP A 48 -18.33 -10.04 1.93
N GLN A 49 -17.87 -11.14 2.53
CA GLN A 49 -17.11 -12.18 1.84
C GLN A 49 -17.52 -13.57 2.32
N THR A 50 -17.70 -14.50 1.38
CA THR A 50 -17.87 -15.92 1.67
C THR A 50 -16.66 -16.69 1.19
N ASN A 51 -16.08 -17.49 2.09
CA ASN A 51 -14.97 -18.38 1.79
C ASN A 51 -15.45 -19.84 1.85
N GLU A 52 -15.07 -20.62 0.85
CA GLU A 52 -15.25 -22.07 0.87
C GLU A 52 -14.03 -22.72 1.54
N LEU A 53 -14.28 -23.47 2.58
CA LEU A 53 -13.25 -24.21 3.32
C LEU A 53 -13.41 -25.69 3.10
N ASN A 54 -12.33 -26.33 2.66
CA ASN A 54 -12.28 -27.76 2.41
C ASN A 54 -11.09 -28.36 3.16
N TYR A 55 -11.37 -29.34 3.99
CA TYR A 55 -10.36 -30.06 4.75
C TYR A 55 -10.49 -31.55 4.53
N LYS A 56 -9.39 -32.28 4.68
CA LYS A 56 -9.38 -33.75 4.72
C LYS A 56 -8.79 -34.24 6.01
N SER A 57 -9.32 -35.36 6.49
CA SER A 57 -8.78 -36.09 7.62
C SER A 57 -8.54 -37.55 7.20
N TYR A 58 -7.36 -38.05 7.52
CA TYR A 58 -7.02 -39.45 7.29
C TYR A 58 -7.86 -40.37 8.18
N LEU A 59 -8.45 -41.43 7.60
CA LEU A 59 -9.29 -42.40 8.30
C LEU A 59 -8.49 -43.64 8.68
N GLN A 60 -7.93 -43.64 9.89
CA GLN A 60 -7.30 -44.84 10.45
C GLN A 60 -8.35 -45.80 10.97
N LYS A 61 -8.17 -47.12 10.76
CA LYS A 61 -9.11 -48.16 11.16
C LYS A 61 -9.47 -48.10 12.64
N GLU A 62 -8.47 -47.87 13.49
CA GLU A 62 -8.60 -47.90 14.94
C GLU A 62 -9.08 -46.55 15.54
N ALA A 63 -9.25 -45.53 14.71
CA ALA A 63 -9.71 -44.22 15.19
C ALA A 63 -11.14 -44.30 15.72
N SER A 64 -11.36 -43.66 16.86
CA SER A 64 -12.69 -43.53 17.48
C SER A 64 -13.41 -42.24 17.14
N ASN A 65 -12.68 -41.22 16.65
CA ASN A 65 -13.21 -39.92 16.26
C ASN A 65 -12.22 -39.21 15.33
N ILE A 66 -12.60 -38.04 14.81
CA ILE A 66 -11.74 -37.14 14.02
C ILE A 66 -10.98 -36.22 14.94
N ASN A 67 -9.67 -36.07 14.71
CA ASN A 67 -8.85 -35.02 15.30
C ASN A 67 -8.86 -33.78 14.40
N PHE A 68 -9.58 -32.73 14.80
CA PHE A 68 -9.70 -31.50 14.00
C PHE A 68 -8.41 -30.68 13.97
N GLU A 69 -7.49 -30.86 14.92
CA GLU A 69 -6.18 -30.17 14.91
C GLU A 69 -5.23 -30.75 13.85
N GLU A 70 -5.53 -31.93 13.32
CA GLU A 70 -4.77 -32.60 12.27
C GLU A 70 -5.45 -32.50 10.89
N LEU A 71 -6.45 -31.61 10.74
CA LEU A 71 -7.08 -31.38 9.45
C LEU A 71 -6.10 -30.72 8.49
N GLU A 72 -6.00 -31.30 7.30
CA GLU A 72 -5.21 -30.75 6.21
C GLU A 72 -6.12 -30.01 5.23
N GLU A 73 -5.71 -28.81 4.83
CA GLU A 73 -6.41 -28.07 3.76
C GLU A 73 -6.39 -28.87 2.45
N PHE A 74 -7.51 -28.91 1.75
CA PHE A 74 -7.67 -29.73 0.56
C PHE A 74 -8.18 -28.87 -0.61
N LYS A 75 -7.38 -28.77 -1.66
CA LYS A 75 -7.64 -27.85 -2.81
C LYS A 75 -8.00 -28.56 -4.11
N GLU A 76 -7.94 -29.89 -4.14
CA GLU A 76 -8.27 -30.63 -5.35
C GLU A 76 -9.78 -30.62 -5.62
N ASN A 77 -10.15 -30.33 -6.87
CA ASN A 77 -11.54 -30.20 -7.31
C ASN A 77 -11.95 -31.24 -8.35
N SER A 78 -11.01 -32.09 -8.77
CA SER A 78 -11.25 -33.12 -9.81
C SER A 78 -11.36 -34.51 -9.19
N PHE A 79 -12.57 -35.05 -9.14
CA PHE A 79 -12.87 -36.36 -8.57
C PHE A 79 -13.65 -37.20 -9.54
N GLU A 80 -13.42 -38.52 -9.51
CA GLU A 80 -14.32 -39.47 -10.12
C GLU A 80 -15.46 -39.77 -9.15
N THR A 81 -16.66 -39.92 -9.67
CA THR A 81 -17.86 -40.27 -8.89
C THR A 81 -18.05 -41.78 -8.78
N ASN A 82 -17.41 -42.54 -9.67
CA ASN A 82 -17.50 -43.97 -9.73
C ASN A 82 -16.15 -44.63 -9.45
N GLU A 83 -16.18 -45.77 -8.79
CA GLU A 83 -14.97 -46.57 -8.60
C GLU A 83 -14.48 -47.16 -9.91
N ARG A 84 -13.16 -47.25 -10.07
CA ARG A 84 -12.55 -48.00 -11.19
C ARG A 84 -12.55 -49.53 -10.90
N VAL A 85 -12.54 -50.33 -11.96
CA VAL A 85 -12.41 -51.77 -11.85
C VAL A 85 -11.13 -52.13 -11.13
N ASN A 86 -11.16 -53.18 -10.30
CA ASN A 86 -10.04 -53.66 -9.48
C ASN A 86 -9.58 -52.69 -8.39
N SER A 87 -10.47 -51.87 -7.86
CA SER A 87 -10.19 -51.06 -6.67
C SER A 87 -10.23 -51.94 -5.40
N ASN A 88 -9.17 -51.85 -4.62
CA ASN A 88 -9.04 -52.44 -3.28
C ASN A 88 -9.05 -51.34 -2.25
N TYR A 89 -9.58 -51.59 -1.06
CA TYR A 89 -9.81 -50.57 -0.07
C TYR A 89 -9.14 -50.93 1.25
N TYR A 90 -8.50 -49.93 1.85
CA TYR A 90 -8.11 -50.04 3.25
C TYR A 90 -9.34 -49.94 4.17
N GLU A 91 -9.27 -50.63 5.31
CA GLU A 91 -10.36 -50.58 6.27
C GLU A 91 -10.49 -49.18 6.89
N THR A 92 -11.73 -48.72 7.05
CA THR A 92 -12.07 -47.45 7.66
C THR A 92 -12.62 -47.65 9.06
N PRO A 93 -12.57 -46.59 9.93
CA PRO A 93 -13.08 -46.69 11.30
C PRO A 93 -14.61 -46.88 11.33
N ILE A 94 -15.12 -47.51 12.39
CA ILE A 94 -16.53 -47.91 12.51
C ILE A 94 -17.45 -46.67 12.59
N PHE A 95 -16.98 -45.57 13.16
CA PHE A 95 -17.82 -44.39 13.36
C PHE A 95 -18.35 -43.78 12.06
N ILE A 96 -17.64 -43.91 10.93
CA ILE A 96 -18.15 -43.41 9.62
C ILE A 96 -19.39 -44.14 9.11
N GLN A 97 -19.71 -45.29 9.68
CA GLN A 97 -20.89 -46.08 9.35
C GLN A 97 -22.10 -45.70 10.22
N ASN A 98 -21.91 -44.82 11.20
CA ASN A 98 -22.94 -44.42 12.16
C ASN A 98 -23.42 -42.99 11.87
N GLU A 99 -24.68 -42.87 11.41
CA GLU A 99 -25.28 -41.59 11.06
C GLU A 99 -25.29 -40.58 12.23
N LYS A 100 -25.49 -41.05 13.47
CA LYS A 100 -25.49 -40.19 14.66
C LYS A 100 -24.09 -39.61 14.93
N GLU A 101 -23.06 -40.43 14.76
CA GLU A 101 -21.67 -39.96 14.93
C GLU A 101 -21.27 -38.99 13.83
N LEU A 102 -21.66 -39.25 12.58
CA LEU A 102 -21.42 -38.30 11.49
C LEU A 102 -22.10 -36.93 11.73
N LYS A 103 -23.36 -36.93 12.23
CA LYS A 103 -24.03 -35.70 12.61
C LYS A 103 -23.33 -34.99 13.77
N GLN A 104 -22.72 -35.73 14.70
CA GLN A 104 -21.92 -35.12 15.77
C GLN A 104 -20.63 -34.52 15.20
N ILE A 105 -19.92 -35.24 14.33
CA ILE A 105 -18.72 -34.75 13.63
C ILE A 105 -19.02 -33.46 12.86
N GLN A 106 -20.17 -33.34 12.17
CA GLN A 106 -20.56 -32.10 11.50
C GLN A 106 -20.70 -30.91 12.49
N LYS A 107 -21.26 -31.14 13.67
CA LYS A 107 -21.39 -30.10 14.70
C LYS A 107 -20.01 -29.70 15.25
N ASP A 108 -19.19 -30.70 15.56
CA ASP A 108 -17.86 -30.49 16.10
C ASP A 108 -16.96 -29.77 15.09
N PHE A 109 -17.08 -30.09 13.81
CA PHE A 109 -16.43 -29.38 12.72
C PHE A 109 -16.90 -27.91 12.62
N THR A 110 -18.21 -27.66 12.73
CA THR A 110 -18.75 -26.31 12.76
C THR A 110 -18.17 -25.51 13.95
N ASP A 111 -18.06 -26.14 15.11
CA ASP A 111 -17.49 -25.53 16.31
C ASP A 111 -15.98 -25.26 16.17
N TYR A 112 -15.26 -26.17 15.53
CA TYR A 112 -13.85 -25.99 15.19
C TYR A 112 -13.65 -24.80 14.26
N ILE A 113 -14.42 -24.71 13.17
CA ILE A 113 -14.38 -23.59 12.23
C ILE A 113 -14.73 -22.27 12.92
N TYR A 114 -15.77 -22.24 13.74
CA TYR A 114 -16.18 -21.05 14.48
C TYR A 114 -15.06 -20.50 15.38
N ARG A 115 -14.27 -21.37 16.00
CA ARG A 115 -13.18 -20.97 16.91
C ARG A 115 -11.92 -20.56 16.17
N ASN A 116 -11.62 -21.20 15.06
CA ASN A 116 -10.33 -21.10 14.39
C ASN A 116 -10.36 -20.24 13.13
N SER A 117 -11.51 -20.06 12.49
CA SER A 117 -11.60 -19.24 11.27
C SER A 117 -11.56 -17.75 11.59
N LYS A 118 -10.75 -17.04 10.84
CA LYS A 118 -10.64 -15.59 10.87
C LYS A 118 -10.27 -15.07 9.48
N LEU A 119 -10.80 -13.92 9.13
CA LEU A 119 -10.37 -13.16 7.95
C LEU A 119 -9.36 -12.12 8.42
N SER A 120 -8.14 -12.21 7.93
CA SER A 120 -7.07 -11.24 8.19
C SER A 120 -7.18 -10.07 7.24
N LEU A 121 -7.09 -8.87 7.77
CA LEU A 121 -7.04 -7.61 7.03
C LEU A 121 -5.94 -6.73 7.62
N TYR A 122 -5.48 -5.77 6.84
CA TYR A 122 -4.52 -4.76 7.28
C TYR A 122 -5.22 -3.42 7.45
N LYS A 123 -4.85 -2.67 8.49
CA LYS A 123 -5.39 -1.35 8.79
C LYS A 123 -4.25 -0.36 9.02
N ASN A 124 -4.39 0.84 8.50
CA ASN A 124 -3.64 2.00 8.94
C ASN A 124 -4.61 3.00 9.58
N GLU A 125 -4.36 3.33 10.86
CA GLU A 125 -5.25 4.17 11.66
C GLU A 125 -5.18 5.63 11.23
N ASP A 126 -3.97 6.14 10.96
CA ASP A 126 -3.73 7.55 10.66
C ASP A 126 -4.41 7.98 9.35
N LEU A 127 -4.34 7.12 8.34
CA LEU A 127 -4.97 7.33 7.04
C LEU A 127 -6.42 6.83 6.98
N LYS A 128 -6.88 6.12 8.01
CA LYS A 128 -8.21 5.49 8.10
C LYS A 128 -8.48 4.55 6.92
N ILE A 129 -7.47 3.81 6.50
CA ILE A 129 -7.54 2.88 5.37
C ILE A 129 -7.48 1.44 5.88
N ILE A 130 -8.33 0.58 5.30
CA ILE A 130 -8.33 -0.86 5.54
C ILE A 130 -8.04 -1.58 4.22
N SER A 131 -7.35 -2.72 4.28
CA SER A 131 -7.07 -3.53 3.10
C SER A 131 -8.36 -4.05 2.45
N LYS A 132 -8.29 -4.26 1.14
CA LYS A 132 -9.34 -4.96 0.41
C LYS A 132 -9.30 -6.45 0.72
N GLN A 133 -10.34 -7.14 0.33
CA GLN A 133 -10.38 -8.60 0.38
C GLN A 133 -9.21 -9.20 -0.40
N ASN A 134 -8.52 -10.18 0.19
CA ASN A 134 -7.39 -10.88 -0.42
C ASN A 134 -6.23 -9.97 -0.87
N GLU A 135 -6.20 -8.72 -0.41
CA GLU A 135 -5.09 -7.81 -0.65
C GLU A 135 -3.88 -8.24 0.18
N SER A 136 -2.75 -8.47 -0.48
CA SER A 136 -1.52 -8.78 0.23
C SER A 136 -1.01 -7.57 1.03
N LEU A 137 -0.19 -7.82 2.06
CA LEU A 137 0.47 -6.74 2.80
C LEU A 137 1.31 -5.83 1.88
N THR A 138 1.89 -6.41 0.84
CA THR A 138 2.70 -5.67 -0.15
C THR A 138 1.81 -4.74 -0.98
N ASP A 139 0.69 -5.23 -1.50
CA ASP A 139 -0.24 -4.41 -2.29
C ASP A 139 -0.89 -3.32 -1.43
N PHE A 140 -1.21 -3.66 -0.17
CA PHE A 140 -1.72 -2.68 0.78
C PHE A 140 -0.71 -1.55 1.05
N LYS A 141 0.59 -1.89 1.21
CA LYS A 141 1.66 -0.89 1.36
C LYS A 141 1.80 0.01 0.12
N ILE A 142 1.69 -0.57 -1.08
CA ILE A 142 1.72 0.21 -2.32
C ILE A 142 0.56 1.21 -2.32
N ARG A 143 -0.65 0.77 -2.01
CA ARG A 143 -1.82 1.64 -1.96
C ARG A 143 -1.73 2.74 -0.89
N ILE A 144 -1.11 2.45 0.25
CA ILE A 144 -0.79 3.48 1.26
C ILE A 144 0.19 4.49 0.67
N GLN A 145 1.26 4.03 0.00
CA GLN A 145 2.26 4.91 -0.60
C GLN A 145 1.63 5.82 -1.66
N ASP A 146 0.75 5.31 -2.50
CA ASP A 146 0.03 6.11 -3.50
C ASP A 146 -0.81 7.21 -2.82
N ARG A 147 -1.51 6.86 -1.75
CA ARG A 147 -2.30 7.83 -0.98
C ARG A 147 -1.44 8.90 -0.29
N LEU A 148 -0.25 8.52 0.17
CA LEU A 148 0.71 9.46 0.75
C LEU A 148 1.28 10.39 -0.31
N ASN A 149 1.58 9.88 -1.51
CA ASN A 149 2.05 10.70 -2.63
C ASN A 149 1.00 11.73 -3.04
N GLU A 150 -0.28 11.34 -3.19
CA GLU A 150 -1.38 12.28 -3.44
C GLU A 150 -1.44 13.39 -2.37
N LYS A 151 -1.32 13.01 -1.10
CA LYS A 151 -1.32 13.97 0.02
C LYS A 151 -0.10 14.91 -0.03
N ILE A 152 1.07 14.40 -0.37
CA ILE A 152 2.29 15.20 -0.56
C ILE A 152 2.06 16.22 -1.68
N ASP A 153 1.55 15.77 -2.82
CA ASP A 153 1.31 16.63 -3.98
C ASP A 153 0.34 17.77 -3.65
N GLU A 154 -0.79 17.46 -2.98
CA GLU A 154 -1.76 18.45 -2.51
C GLU A 154 -1.12 19.48 -1.55
N GLN A 155 -0.30 19.01 -0.61
CA GLN A 155 0.38 19.89 0.36
C GLN A 155 1.44 20.76 -0.29
N VAL A 156 2.23 20.19 -1.21
CA VAL A 156 3.28 20.92 -1.95
C VAL A 156 2.65 21.95 -2.87
N GLU A 157 1.58 21.61 -3.61
CA GLU A 157 0.85 22.56 -4.45
C GLU A 157 0.33 23.76 -3.64
N SER A 158 -0.35 23.49 -2.52
CA SER A 158 -0.85 24.55 -1.62
C SER A 158 0.27 25.44 -1.07
N LEU A 159 1.43 24.83 -0.77
CA LEU A 159 2.61 25.54 -0.29
C LEU A 159 3.20 26.42 -1.40
N GLN A 160 3.36 25.88 -2.61
CA GLN A 160 3.88 26.61 -3.78
C GLN A 160 2.99 27.79 -4.14
N GLU A 161 1.66 27.67 -4.07
CA GLU A 161 0.75 28.79 -4.30
C GLU A 161 0.96 29.96 -3.32
N LYS A 162 1.18 29.64 -2.03
CA LYS A 162 1.46 30.66 -1.01
C LYS A 162 2.79 31.36 -1.26
N PHE A 163 3.81 30.58 -1.61
CA PHE A 163 5.13 31.13 -1.89
C PHE A 163 5.17 31.90 -3.19
N SER A 164 4.42 31.49 -4.23
CA SER A 164 4.28 32.25 -5.48
C SER A 164 3.75 33.65 -5.23
N LYS A 165 2.69 33.83 -4.45
CA LYS A 165 2.13 35.14 -4.12
C LYS A 165 3.13 36.04 -3.44
N THR A 166 3.94 35.50 -2.54
CA THR A 166 5.00 36.26 -1.87
C THR A 166 6.13 36.61 -2.83
N ASN A 167 6.55 35.66 -3.66
CA ASN A 167 7.57 35.85 -4.68
C ASN A 167 7.16 36.95 -5.68
N ASP A 168 5.91 36.89 -6.19
CA ASP A 168 5.37 37.88 -7.13
C ASP A 168 5.38 39.28 -6.50
N SER A 169 5.07 39.40 -5.20
CA SER A 169 5.13 40.68 -4.48
C SER A 169 6.56 41.19 -4.38
N ILE A 170 7.56 40.33 -4.18
CA ILE A 170 8.98 40.69 -4.16
C ILE A 170 9.43 41.14 -5.56
N ASP A 171 9.02 40.38 -6.61
CA ASP A 171 9.35 40.70 -8.00
C ASP A 171 8.75 42.06 -8.43
N ASP A 172 7.52 42.35 -8.04
CA ASP A 172 6.91 43.67 -8.27
C ASP A 172 7.68 44.82 -7.59
N LYS A 173 8.17 44.61 -6.36
CA LYS A 173 9.00 45.59 -5.67
C LYS A 173 10.35 45.78 -6.37
N LEU A 174 10.99 44.66 -6.76
CA LEU A 174 12.25 44.71 -7.48
C LEU A 174 12.11 45.43 -8.82
N ASN A 175 11.07 45.16 -9.60
CA ASN A 175 10.81 45.88 -10.86
C ASN A 175 10.67 47.42 -10.65
N LYS A 176 9.91 47.82 -9.62
CA LYS A 176 9.77 49.25 -9.30
C LYS A 176 11.11 49.92 -8.87
N LEU A 177 11.96 49.16 -8.16
CA LEU A 177 13.28 49.65 -7.77
C LEU A 177 14.25 49.73 -8.95
N PHE A 178 14.17 48.76 -9.89
CA PHE A 178 14.97 48.84 -11.12
C PHE A 178 14.56 50.05 -11.98
N ASP A 179 13.24 50.29 -12.16
CA ASP A 179 12.75 51.48 -12.86
C ASP A 179 13.21 52.79 -12.19
N LYS A 180 13.24 52.80 -10.86
CA LYS A 180 13.75 53.94 -10.09
C LYS A 180 15.25 54.11 -10.26
N LEU A 181 16.02 53.02 -10.19
CA LEU A 181 17.46 53.02 -10.38
C LEU A 181 17.84 53.56 -11.76
N GLU A 182 17.12 53.12 -12.82
CA GLU A 182 17.34 53.64 -14.18
C GLU A 182 17.10 55.16 -14.28
N LYS A 183 16.02 55.65 -13.68
CA LYS A 183 15.70 57.09 -13.66
C LYS A 183 16.77 57.92 -12.91
N GLU A 184 17.20 57.45 -11.73
CA GLU A 184 18.24 58.11 -10.93
C GLU A 184 19.59 58.09 -11.66
N GLN A 185 19.92 56.98 -12.36
CA GLN A 185 21.13 56.90 -13.18
C GLN A 185 21.10 57.82 -14.38
N LEU A 186 19.96 57.97 -15.08
CA LEU A 186 19.80 58.89 -16.20
C LEU A 186 19.92 60.35 -15.74
N GLN A 187 19.39 60.72 -14.57
CA GLN A 187 19.54 62.04 -14.01
C GLN A 187 20.97 62.33 -13.56
N ALA A 188 21.70 61.30 -13.12
CA ALA A 188 23.08 61.38 -12.73
C ALA A 188 24.07 61.48 -13.91
N SER A 189 23.66 60.98 -15.09
CA SER A 189 24.55 60.74 -16.24
C SER A 189 24.74 61.96 -17.16
N ALA A 190 24.43 63.17 -16.74
CA ALA A 190 24.80 64.35 -17.51
C ALA A 190 26.33 64.52 -17.71
N THR A 191 27.17 63.65 -17.10
CA THR A 191 28.63 63.80 -17.13
C THR A 191 29.47 62.49 -17.33
N THR A 192 28.89 61.21 -17.33
CA THR A 192 29.70 60.00 -17.55
C THR A 192 28.85 58.84 -17.98
N THR A 193 28.78 58.60 -19.31
CA THR A 193 27.82 57.67 -19.94
C THR A 193 28.19 56.16 -19.88
N ASP A 194 29.50 55.83 -19.91
CA ASP A 194 29.91 54.43 -20.19
C ASP A 194 29.99 53.48 -18.97
N ALA A 195 30.24 53.99 -17.78
CA ALA A 195 30.44 53.18 -16.57
C ALA A 195 29.09 52.80 -15.89
N ILE A 196 28.04 53.58 -16.10
CA ILE A 196 26.75 53.42 -15.44
C ILE A 196 25.90 52.39 -16.16
N ILE A 197 25.96 52.32 -17.50
CA ILE A 197 25.22 51.32 -18.32
C ILE A 197 25.69 49.90 -18.02
N SER A 198 26.99 49.70 -17.73
CA SER A 198 27.53 48.36 -17.46
C SER A 198 27.05 47.76 -16.13
N ILE A 199 26.70 48.57 -15.13
CA ILE A 199 26.27 48.13 -13.80
C ILE A 199 24.77 47.73 -13.84
N GLY A 200 23.94 48.60 -14.43
CA GLY A 200 22.51 48.31 -14.61
C GLY A 200 22.27 47.04 -15.46
N THR A 201 23.02 46.87 -16.56
CA THR A 201 22.91 45.69 -17.41
C THR A 201 23.44 44.43 -16.71
N SER A 202 24.44 44.51 -15.82
CA SER A 202 24.93 43.37 -15.05
C SER A 202 23.92 42.90 -13.99
N LEU A 203 23.24 43.79 -13.33
CA LEU A 203 22.18 43.50 -12.36
C LEU A 203 20.93 42.95 -13.06
N LEU A 204 20.51 43.58 -14.17
CA LEU A 204 19.39 43.10 -14.98
C LEU A 204 19.69 41.75 -15.64
N GLY A 205 20.91 41.53 -16.15
CA GLY A 205 21.32 40.27 -16.75
C GLY A 205 21.33 39.09 -15.75
N ALA A 206 21.66 39.36 -14.49
CA ALA A 206 21.58 38.33 -13.43
C ALA A 206 20.13 38.02 -13.04
N PHE A 207 19.22 38.98 -13.20
CA PHE A 207 17.81 38.79 -12.81
C PHE A 207 16.94 38.14 -13.92
N PHE A 208 17.13 38.55 -15.17
CA PHE A 208 16.35 38.02 -16.31
C PHE A 208 16.97 36.79 -17.00
N GLY A 209 18.20 36.42 -16.66
CA GLY A 209 18.85 35.19 -17.15
C GLY A 209 18.32 33.98 -16.44
N LYS A 210 17.70 33.04 -17.18
CA LYS A 210 17.25 31.76 -16.67
C LYS A 210 18.29 31.11 -15.77
N SER A 211 17.87 30.75 -14.56
CA SER A 211 18.55 29.82 -13.63
C SER A 211 20.07 30.01 -13.56
N THR A 212 20.49 31.01 -12.79
CA THR A 212 21.91 31.16 -12.48
C THR A 212 22.30 30.26 -11.32
N THR A 213 23.16 29.29 -11.56
CA THR A 213 23.86 28.56 -10.51
C THR A 213 24.66 29.50 -9.60
N ALA A 214 24.82 29.12 -8.31
CA ALA A 214 25.50 29.89 -7.27
C ALA A 214 26.90 30.47 -7.67
N SER A 215 27.51 29.96 -8.73
CA SER A 215 28.81 30.44 -9.26
C SER A 215 28.74 31.80 -9.95
N THR A 216 27.57 32.24 -10.43
CA THR A 216 27.38 33.51 -11.14
C THR A 216 27.20 34.68 -10.17
N LEU A 217 26.60 34.46 -9.01
CA LEU A 217 26.42 35.44 -7.94
C LEU A 217 27.77 35.92 -7.36
N GLY A 218 28.74 35.01 -7.23
CA GLY A 218 30.07 35.36 -6.75
C GLY A 218 30.87 36.31 -7.68
N LYS A 219 30.59 36.26 -8.99
CA LYS A 219 31.23 37.17 -9.97
C LYS A 219 30.59 38.55 -10.03
N VAL A 220 29.26 38.64 -9.77
CA VAL A 220 28.56 39.92 -9.72
C VAL A 220 29.01 40.73 -8.49
N ALA A 221 29.19 40.06 -7.34
CA ALA A 221 29.67 40.70 -6.13
C ALA A 221 31.11 41.29 -6.24
N SER A 222 31.94 40.69 -7.08
CA SER A 222 33.32 41.20 -7.31
C SER A 222 33.38 42.39 -8.25
N SER A 223 32.46 42.48 -9.24
CA SER A 223 32.36 43.66 -10.12
C SER A 223 31.75 44.87 -9.43
N ALA A 224 30.83 44.65 -8.48
CA ALA A 224 30.25 45.71 -7.65
C ALA A 224 31.27 46.43 -6.77
N LYS A 225 32.36 45.75 -6.33
CA LYS A 225 33.43 46.38 -5.57
C LYS A 225 34.25 47.42 -6.34
N GLY A 226 34.33 47.30 -7.67
CA GLY A 226 34.98 48.28 -8.55
C GLY A 226 34.13 49.55 -8.74
N ALA A 227 32.83 49.40 -8.81
CA ALA A 227 31.87 50.47 -9.03
C ALA A 227 31.64 51.39 -7.80
N THR A 228 31.82 50.84 -6.59
CA THR A 228 31.65 51.58 -5.33
C THR A 228 32.62 52.78 -5.17
N LYS A 229 33.68 52.80 -5.95
CA LYS A 229 34.65 53.94 -5.91
C LYS A 229 34.19 55.16 -6.69
N ILE A 230 33.28 54.97 -7.68
CA ILE A 230 32.74 56.04 -8.53
C ILE A 230 31.46 56.64 -7.94
N LEU A 231 30.73 55.87 -7.12
CA LEU A 231 29.40 56.26 -6.56
C LEU A 231 29.48 56.96 -5.20
N LYS A 232 30.66 57.35 -4.74
CA LYS A 232 30.83 58.00 -3.41
C LYS A 232 30.11 59.35 -3.26
N GLU A 233 29.56 59.92 -4.34
CA GLU A 233 28.98 61.29 -4.30
C GLU A 233 27.45 61.33 -4.45
N LYS A 234 26.72 60.19 -4.63
CA LYS A 234 25.26 60.21 -4.76
C LYS A 234 24.58 59.20 -3.82
N SER A 235 24.03 59.72 -2.73
CA SER A 235 23.39 58.93 -1.67
C SER A 235 22.14 58.15 -2.15
N ASP A 236 21.43 58.64 -3.15
CA ASP A 236 20.15 58.14 -3.58
C ASP A 236 20.27 56.85 -4.41
N VAL A 237 21.24 56.76 -5.34
CA VAL A 237 21.53 55.54 -6.11
C VAL A 237 21.97 54.43 -5.20
N LYS A 238 22.86 54.69 -4.24
CA LYS A 238 23.34 53.69 -3.29
C LYS A 238 22.25 53.15 -2.37
N TYR A 239 21.27 53.97 -2.03
CA TYR A 239 20.11 53.55 -1.25
C TYR A 239 19.26 52.55 -2.03
N VAL A 240 18.93 52.82 -3.30
CA VAL A 240 18.14 51.93 -4.16
C VAL A 240 18.87 50.61 -4.41
N GLU A 241 20.19 50.62 -4.63
CA GLU A 241 21.02 49.42 -4.78
C GLU A 241 20.97 48.54 -3.52
N ASN A 242 21.03 49.12 -2.33
CA ASN A 242 20.93 48.38 -1.08
C ASN A 242 19.54 47.74 -0.90
N GLU A 243 18.46 48.47 -1.27
CA GLU A 243 17.09 47.90 -1.22
C GLU A 243 16.93 46.71 -2.19
N ILE A 244 17.46 46.83 -3.40
CA ILE A 244 17.47 45.70 -4.39
C ILE A 244 18.23 44.50 -3.81
N GLN A 245 19.40 44.74 -3.22
CA GLN A 245 20.18 43.65 -2.61
C GLN A 245 19.46 42.96 -1.46
N GLN A 246 18.77 43.75 -0.62
CA GLN A 246 17.96 43.18 0.48
C GLN A 246 16.80 42.32 -0.04
N LEU A 247 16.07 42.78 -1.05
CA LEU A 247 14.98 41.99 -1.66
C LEU A 247 15.50 40.76 -2.36
N GLN A 248 16.68 40.75 -2.95
CA GLN A 248 17.32 39.55 -3.52
C GLN A 248 17.65 38.53 -2.44
N ILE A 249 18.20 38.99 -1.29
CA ILE A 249 18.45 38.11 -0.14
C ILE A 249 17.13 37.52 0.39
N GLU A 250 16.08 38.35 0.52
CA GLU A 250 14.76 37.92 0.96
C GLU A 250 14.19 36.85 0.02
N LYS A 251 14.35 37.00 -1.29
CA LYS A 251 13.94 36.05 -2.29
C LYS A 251 14.69 34.69 -2.18
N GLU A 252 16.02 34.76 -1.97
CA GLU A 252 16.83 33.56 -1.74
C GLU A 252 16.44 32.84 -0.45
N GLU A 253 16.18 33.57 0.62
CA GLU A 253 15.70 32.98 1.89
C GLU A 253 14.33 32.41 1.76
N LEU A 254 13.43 33.03 1.00
CA LEU A 254 12.11 32.51 0.69
C LEU A 254 12.22 31.17 -0.05
N GLN A 255 13.08 31.07 -1.06
CA GLN A 255 13.29 29.81 -1.81
C GLN A 255 13.85 28.70 -0.92
N LYS A 256 14.84 28.99 -0.08
CA LYS A 256 15.40 28.02 0.88
C LYS A 256 14.33 27.53 1.87
N THR A 257 13.47 28.45 2.30
CA THR A 257 12.37 28.12 3.21
C THR A 257 11.40 27.16 2.52
N LEU A 258 11.03 27.42 1.25
CA LEU A 258 10.18 26.56 0.46
C LEU A 258 10.79 25.14 0.33
N GLU A 259 12.07 25.06 -0.03
CA GLU A 259 12.78 23.76 -0.17
C GLU A 259 12.80 22.98 1.15
N ASN A 260 13.02 23.67 2.28
CA ASN A 260 13.01 23.06 3.61
C ASN A 260 11.61 22.55 4.00
N GLU A 261 10.56 23.32 3.72
CA GLU A 261 9.17 22.91 4.02
C GLU A 261 8.74 21.75 3.14
N ILE A 262 9.11 21.72 1.84
CA ILE A 262 8.87 20.58 0.96
C ILE A 262 9.60 19.34 1.48
N SER A 263 10.86 19.48 1.89
CA SER A 263 11.62 18.37 2.48
C SER A 263 10.94 17.82 3.73
N LYS A 264 10.44 18.70 4.60
CA LYS A 264 9.71 18.32 5.80
C LYS A 264 8.40 17.59 5.49
N ILE A 265 7.61 18.06 4.52
CA ILE A 265 6.40 17.40 4.06
C ILE A 265 6.73 15.96 3.60
N ASN A 266 7.79 15.78 2.82
CA ASN A 266 8.23 14.47 2.37
C ASN A 266 8.67 13.55 3.52
N GLU A 267 9.41 14.08 4.50
CA GLU A 267 9.85 13.31 5.68
C GLU A 267 8.66 12.88 6.54
N GLU A 268 7.70 13.75 6.79
CA GLU A 268 6.50 13.47 7.60
C GLU A 268 5.59 12.42 6.95
N ASN A 269 5.54 12.38 5.63
CA ASN A 269 4.69 11.45 4.87
C ASN A 269 5.44 10.22 4.34
N LYS A 270 6.60 9.86 4.90
CA LYS A 270 7.25 8.57 4.61
C LYS A 270 6.41 7.40 5.13
N ILE A 271 6.26 6.36 4.33
CA ILE A 271 5.50 5.16 4.71
C ILE A 271 5.99 4.53 6.03
N SER A 272 7.28 4.67 6.34
CA SER A 272 7.88 4.19 7.60
C SER A 272 7.27 4.81 8.85
N ASN A 273 6.65 5.97 8.73
CA ASN A 273 6.03 6.69 9.84
C ASN A 273 4.58 6.23 10.11
N PHE A 274 4.02 5.39 9.22
CA PHE A 274 2.64 4.92 9.29
C PHE A 274 2.60 3.46 9.71
N GLN A 275 2.09 3.20 10.90
CA GLN A 275 1.96 1.85 11.41
C GLN A 275 0.84 1.09 10.70
N ILE A 276 1.15 -0.14 10.28
CA ILE A 276 0.17 -1.05 9.71
C ILE A 276 -0.10 -2.15 10.73
N GLU A 277 -1.36 -2.31 11.07
CA GLU A 277 -1.83 -3.33 12.00
C GLU A 277 -2.59 -4.43 11.25
N GLU A 278 -2.38 -5.68 11.67
CA GLU A 278 -3.22 -6.78 11.22
C GLU A 278 -4.45 -6.85 12.13
N ILE A 279 -5.63 -6.82 11.53
CA ILE A 279 -6.91 -6.96 12.23
C ILE A 279 -7.63 -8.21 11.75
N PHE A 280 -8.47 -8.80 12.61
CA PHE A 280 -9.17 -10.04 12.33
C PHE A 280 -10.68 -9.84 12.42
N ILE A 281 -11.39 -10.36 11.42
CA ILE A 281 -12.84 -10.49 11.45
C ILE A 281 -13.15 -11.96 11.71
N LYS A 282 -13.92 -12.24 12.76
CA LYS A 282 -14.39 -13.59 13.09
C LYS A 282 -15.82 -13.77 12.56
N PRO A 283 -16.17 -14.95 12.03
CA PRO A 283 -17.52 -15.24 11.63
C PRO A 283 -18.42 -15.38 12.86
N LYS A 284 -19.71 -15.18 12.71
CA LYS A 284 -20.70 -15.67 13.67
C LYS A 284 -20.95 -17.16 13.43
N ARG A 285 -21.47 -17.86 14.43
CA ARG A 285 -21.77 -19.29 14.27
C ARG A 285 -22.84 -19.53 13.18
N THR A 286 -23.77 -18.62 13.02
CA THR A 286 -24.80 -18.66 11.96
C THR A 286 -24.26 -18.41 10.56
N ASP A 287 -23.06 -17.86 10.47
CA ASP A 287 -22.42 -17.52 9.22
C ASP A 287 -21.57 -18.69 8.65
N ILE A 288 -21.60 -19.85 9.35
CA ILE A 288 -21.02 -21.10 8.91
C ILE A 288 -22.14 -22.01 8.42
N PHE A 289 -22.17 -22.29 7.14
CA PHE A 289 -23.26 -23.00 6.50
C PHE A 289 -22.75 -23.97 5.41
N ASN A 290 -23.65 -24.69 4.76
CA ASN A 290 -23.29 -25.72 3.78
C ASN A 290 -22.30 -26.77 4.32
N VAL A 291 -22.38 -27.08 5.61
CA VAL A 291 -21.48 -28.04 6.23
C VAL A 291 -21.78 -29.43 5.69
N LYS A 292 -20.81 -30.03 5.02
CA LYS A 292 -20.91 -31.37 4.41
C LYS A 292 -19.73 -32.23 4.82
N LEU A 293 -20.02 -33.52 5.00
CA LEU A 293 -19.03 -34.59 5.08
C LEU A 293 -19.14 -35.43 3.84
N GLU A 294 -18.00 -35.75 3.21
CA GLU A 294 -17.90 -36.65 2.06
C GLU A 294 -16.78 -37.66 2.32
N LEU A 295 -16.88 -38.83 1.73
CA LEU A 295 -15.83 -39.86 1.82
C LEU A 295 -14.99 -39.85 0.56
N LEU A 296 -13.70 -39.52 0.71
CA LEU A 296 -12.73 -39.57 -0.37
C LEU A 296 -11.92 -40.85 -0.30
N TRP A 297 -11.90 -41.56 -1.39
CA TRP A 297 -11.01 -42.70 -1.62
C TRP A 297 -9.85 -42.24 -2.49
N LYS A 298 -8.67 -42.12 -1.90
CA LYS A 298 -7.47 -41.70 -2.59
C LYS A 298 -6.52 -42.84 -2.82
N GLU A 299 -5.99 -42.95 -4.04
CA GLU A 299 -4.94 -43.91 -4.39
C GLU A 299 -3.64 -43.55 -3.63
N GLU A 300 -3.04 -44.62 -3.03
CA GLU A 300 -1.73 -44.53 -2.38
C GLU A 300 -0.57 -44.77 -3.36
#